data_78fa25685267def73db4bde997e14c17
#
_entry.id   78fa25685267def73db4bde997e14c17
#
_cell.length_a   1.000
_cell.length_b   1.000
_cell.length_c   1.000
_cell.angle_alpha   90.00
_cell.angle_beta   90.00
_cell.angle_gamma   90.00
#
_symmetry.space_group_name_H-M   'P 1'
#
loop_
_entity.id
_entity.type
_entity.pdbx_description
1 polymer ?
#
loop_
_entity_poly.entity_id
_entity_poly.type
_entity_poly.pdbx_seq_one_letter_code
_entity_poly.pdbx_strand_id
1 'polypeptide(L)'
;MVLAAALSIAGAGQALGQEVQHLSITQPGGLPGWPVMTGIQAVSNGVSLSWDGPSGYYQVFEMSGLTGAKWEALGKATNLARQATIGRLGGNTFFRVSGPRPVYAGSAQCSECHENIYSTQTHTPHAGALAALSAQERTNSALLADVTVGYGLPSGFVSQAATPQLAGVQCENCHGPAANHAASEMDPTVRPRVELAGTVCGGCHTGAQHPTFEEWNVSAHAQVVAGPNFNSTNLIDSCGRCHSGSVRYSLSEGLPLPYGDADVAIVCATCHDPHQTNANPFQLRFPLASTNDYFVTTSGVFTNQVNPAINLCAQCHNHRGASWTNSAAPPHYSPQYNILLGAVGELASGLAPYQPAAHALLITNQCAGCHMQTSPFQGPGQPAVTGHTFTVDSYNLCLPCHSEPGPLVQFVQGAISNQIQTLKQELDRWASSTNAPASLYAKYNTRAWEYTMPGQLSSGGPGPDATEQALIPVNIQKARFNLYLIFYDRSFGVHNGPYSVTLLDQAAQWIQAELGP
;
A
#
# COMPACT_ATOMS: atom_id res chain seq x y z
N MET A 1 -30.69 -3.64 -21.44
CA MET A 1 -30.97 -4.66 -20.41
C MET A 1 -30.12 -4.26 -19.20
N VAL A 2 -30.76 -4.02 -18.08
CA VAL A 2 -30.15 -3.35 -16.92
C VAL A 2 -29.70 -4.43 -15.93
N LEU A 3 -28.45 -4.39 -15.51
CA LEU A 3 -27.92 -5.32 -14.51
C LEU A 3 -28.36 -4.88 -13.11
N ALA A 4 -28.88 -5.80 -12.34
CA ALA A 4 -29.22 -5.61 -10.94
C ALA A 4 -28.20 -6.34 -10.07
N ALA A 5 -27.59 -5.66 -9.11
CA ALA A 5 -26.81 -6.28 -8.06
C ALA A 5 -27.74 -6.63 -6.89
N ALA A 6 -27.59 -7.82 -6.33
CA ALA A 6 -28.41 -8.29 -5.23
C ALA A 6 -27.58 -8.33 -3.93
N LEU A 7 -28.10 -7.70 -2.88
CA LEU A 7 -27.60 -7.84 -1.52
C LEU A 7 -28.65 -8.62 -0.71
N SER A 8 -28.29 -9.77 -0.17
CA SER A 8 -29.11 -10.54 0.77
C SER A 8 -28.65 -10.23 2.19
N ILE A 9 -29.47 -9.49 2.95
CA ILE A 9 -29.27 -9.28 4.37
C ILE A 9 -30.23 -10.20 5.11
N ALA A 10 -29.72 -11.30 5.65
CA ALA A 10 -30.48 -12.17 6.54
C ALA A 10 -30.72 -11.43 7.87
N GLY A 11 -32.00 -11.18 8.20
CA GLY A 11 -32.39 -10.50 9.41
C GLY A 11 -32.33 -11.40 10.64
N ALA A 12 -31.81 -10.91 11.70
CA ALA A 12 -32.31 -10.80 13.06
C ALA A 12 -31.18 -10.66 14.09
N GLY A 13 -31.21 -9.57 14.77
CA GLY A 13 -30.84 -9.43 16.18
C GLY A 13 -29.44 -9.79 16.65
N GLN A 14 -28.69 -8.75 16.95
CA GLN A 14 -27.52 -8.60 17.80
C GLN A 14 -26.16 -8.37 17.13
N ALA A 15 -25.65 -7.17 17.45
CA ALA A 15 -24.25 -6.80 17.68
C ALA A 15 -23.21 -7.01 16.57
N LEU A 16 -22.73 -5.89 16.01
CA LEU A 16 -21.33 -5.64 15.66
C LEU A 16 -20.55 -6.79 15.02
N GLY A 17 -20.48 -6.85 13.70
CA GLY A 17 -19.56 -7.73 13.01
C GLY A 17 -20.18 -8.55 11.89
N GLN A 18 -21.01 -7.98 11.00
CA GLN A 18 -21.42 -8.71 9.80
C GLN A 18 -20.44 -8.43 8.66
N GLU A 19 -19.71 -9.48 8.28
CA GLU A 19 -19.03 -9.57 7.00
C GLU A 19 -20.02 -9.31 5.87
N VAL A 20 -19.76 -8.26 5.10
CA VAL A 20 -20.38 -8.07 3.80
C VAL A 20 -19.72 -9.08 2.86
N GLN A 21 -20.42 -10.14 2.49
CA GLN A 21 -19.95 -11.01 1.42
C GLN A 21 -19.86 -10.19 0.14
N HIS A 22 -18.65 -10.05 -0.38
CA HIS A 22 -18.41 -9.48 -1.70
C HIS A 22 -19.15 -10.30 -2.74
N LEU A 23 -20.23 -9.77 -3.27
CA LEU A 23 -20.84 -10.32 -4.45
C LEU A 23 -20.03 -9.85 -5.66
N SER A 24 -19.25 -10.75 -6.23
CA SER A 24 -18.60 -10.54 -7.52
C SER A 24 -19.70 -10.38 -8.58
N ILE A 25 -19.88 -9.17 -9.10
CA ILE A 25 -20.79 -8.94 -10.20
C ILE A 25 -20.06 -9.30 -11.49
N THR A 26 -20.13 -10.56 -11.90
CA THR A 26 -19.78 -10.94 -13.27
C THR A 26 -20.86 -10.40 -14.19
N GLN A 27 -20.51 -9.50 -15.07
CA GLN A 27 -21.40 -9.04 -16.14
C GLN A 27 -21.67 -10.18 -17.14
N PRO A 28 -22.90 -10.67 -17.29
CA PRO A 28 -23.25 -11.37 -18.50
C PRO A 28 -23.62 -10.32 -19.55
N GLY A 29 -22.75 -10.05 -20.51
CA GLY A 29 -23.09 -9.41 -21.78
C GLY A 29 -23.82 -8.07 -21.69
N GLY A 30 -23.51 -7.23 -20.69
CA GLY A 30 -24.05 -5.87 -20.60
C GLY A 30 -23.53 -5.02 -21.74
N LEU A 31 -24.40 -4.21 -22.33
CA LEU A 31 -24.01 -3.25 -23.36
C LEU A 31 -22.92 -2.34 -22.77
N PRO A 32 -21.76 -2.29 -23.41
CA PRO A 32 -20.68 -1.45 -22.97
C PRO A 32 -21.11 0.03 -22.94
N GLY A 33 -20.69 0.78 -21.90
CA GLY A 33 -20.88 2.24 -21.81
C GLY A 33 -22.04 2.72 -20.95
N TRP A 34 -22.66 1.84 -20.21
CA TRP A 34 -23.61 2.22 -19.17
C TRP A 34 -22.89 2.25 -17.81
N PRO A 35 -23.44 2.97 -16.81
CA PRO A 35 -22.86 2.93 -15.47
C PRO A 35 -22.67 1.49 -15.00
N VAL A 36 -21.47 1.18 -14.56
CA VAL A 36 -21.09 -0.13 -14.04
C VAL A 36 -20.94 0.02 -12.53
N MET A 37 -21.73 -0.75 -11.77
CA MET A 37 -21.53 -0.81 -10.32
C MET A 37 -20.15 -1.41 -10.02
N THR A 38 -19.31 -0.66 -9.33
CA THR A 38 -17.94 -1.07 -8.97
C THR A 38 -17.83 -1.50 -7.52
N GLY A 39 -18.80 -1.16 -6.67
CA GLY A 39 -18.81 -1.56 -5.28
C GLY A 39 -20.14 -1.43 -4.59
N ILE A 40 -20.36 -2.28 -3.59
CA ILE A 40 -21.44 -2.19 -2.59
C ILE A 40 -20.78 -2.47 -1.24
N GLN A 41 -20.87 -1.51 -0.32
CA GLN A 41 -20.31 -1.64 1.03
C GLN A 41 -21.35 -1.32 2.09
N ALA A 42 -21.39 -2.12 3.16
CA ALA A 42 -22.12 -1.73 4.35
C ALA A 42 -21.36 -0.62 5.07
N VAL A 43 -22.09 0.42 5.44
CA VAL A 43 -21.58 1.55 6.24
C VAL A 43 -22.44 1.69 7.51
N SER A 44 -21.98 2.45 8.48
CA SER A 44 -22.64 2.57 9.80
C SER A 44 -24.11 2.97 9.74
N ASN A 45 -24.51 3.72 8.70
CA ASN A 45 -25.87 4.24 8.52
C ASN A 45 -26.60 3.69 7.29
N GLY A 46 -26.07 2.63 6.63
CA GLY A 46 -26.72 2.08 5.43
C GLY A 46 -25.79 1.30 4.52
N VAL A 47 -25.95 1.52 3.22
CA VAL A 47 -25.17 0.92 2.15
C VAL A 47 -24.56 2.01 1.28
N SER A 48 -23.27 1.95 1.05
CA SER A 48 -22.58 2.78 0.07
C SER A 48 -22.48 2.01 -1.26
N LEU A 49 -22.94 2.63 -2.32
CA LEU A 49 -22.85 2.15 -3.69
C LEU A 49 -21.82 2.98 -4.43
N SER A 50 -20.96 2.33 -5.19
CA SER A 50 -20.04 2.99 -6.12
C SER A 50 -20.22 2.46 -7.53
N TRP A 51 -20.01 3.32 -8.52
CA TRP A 51 -20.11 2.95 -9.93
C TRP A 51 -19.15 3.77 -10.77
N ASP A 52 -18.87 3.25 -11.95
CA ASP A 52 -18.14 3.93 -13.01
C ASP A 52 -19.05 4.24 -14.20
N GLY A 53 -18.69 5.26 -14.97
CA GLY A 53 -19.48 5.66 -16.13
C GLY A 53 -19.13 7.06 -16.66
N PRO A 54 -19.83 7.52 -17.72
CA PRO A 54 -19.63 8.84 -18.29
C PRO A 54 -19.89 9.97 -17.31
N SER A 55 -19.33 11.14 -17.55
CA SER A 55 -19.67 12.34 -16.81
C SER A 55 -21.14 12.71 -17.03
N GLY A 56 -21.84 13.10 -15.97
CA GLY A 56 -23.25 13.49 -16.04
C GLY A 56 -24.07 13.04 -14.84
N TYR A 57 -25.37 13.11 -14.97
CA TYR A 57 -26.31 12.79 -13.89
C TYR A 57 -26.64 11.32 -13.83
N TYR A 58 -26.58 10.74 -12.64
CA TYR A 58 -26.93 9.36 -12.37
C TYR A 58 -28.15 9.28 -11.45
N GLN A 59 -29.03 8.33 -11.74
CA GLN A 59 -30.17 7.98 -10.90
C GLN A 59 -29.96 6.58 -10.35
N VAL A 60 -29.98 6.44 -9.03
CA VAL A 60 -30.01 5.16 -8.35
C VAL A 60 -31.46 4.70 -8.19
N PHE A 61 -31.68 3.43 -8.41
CA PHE A 61 -32.96 2.77 -8.22
C PHE A 61 -32.79 1.60 -7.25
N GLU A 62 -33.82 1.31 -6.49
CA GLU A 62 -33.91 0.12 -5.65
C GLU A 62 -35.09 -0.76 -6.03
N MET A 63 -35.04 -2.02 -5.62
CA MET A 63 -36.12 -2.98 -5.74
C MET A 63 -36.05 -3.97 -4.57
N SER A 64 -37.16 -4.17 -3.87
CA SER A 64 -37.24 -4.97 -2.65
C SER A 64 -37.46 -6.48 -2.87
N GLY A 65 -37.34 -7.00 -4.08
CA GLY A 65 -37.49 -8.41 -4.41
C GLY A 65 -37.37 -8.68 -5.90
N LEU A 66 -37.27 -9.93 -6.31
CA LEU A 66 -37.12 -10.33 -7.71
C LEU A 66 -38.42 -10.61 -8.42
N THR A 67 -39.50 -10.89 -7.68
CA THR A 67 -40.80 -11.26 -8.24
C THR A 67 -41.85 -10.19 -7.96
N GLY A 68 -42.42 -9.60 -9.01
CA GLY A 68 -43.51 -8.64 -8.91
C GLY A 68 -43.13 -7.24 -8.43
N ALA A 69 -41.86 -7.02 -8.07
CA ALA A 69 -41.39 -5.73 -7.60
C ALA A 69 -41.02 -4.79 -8.76
N LYS A 70 -41.22 -3.50 -8.52
CA LYS A 70 -40.86 -2.44 -9.46
C LYS A 70 -39.58 -1.74 -8.99
N TRP A 71 -38.81 -1.21 -9.96
CA TRP A 71 -37.69 -0.33 -9.67
C TRP A 71 -38.20 1.03 -9.25
N GLU A 72 -37.82 1.46 -8.04
CA GLU A 72 -38.14 2.77 -7.49
C GLU A 72 -36.92 3.66 -7.48
N ALA A 73 -37.05 4.91 -7.91
CA ALA A 73 -35.95 5.86 -7.91
C ALA A 73 -35.67 6.36 -6.49
N LEU A 74 -34.40 6.27 -6.09
CA LEU A 74 -33.93 6.76 -4.80
C LEU A 74 -33.44 8.19 -4.94
N GLY A 75 -34.17 9.14 -4.34
CA GLY A 75 -33.79 10.54 -4.29
C GLY A 75 -33.57 11.19 -5.67
N LYS A 76 -32.97 12.37 -5.67
CA LYS A 76 -32.53 13.03 -6.91
C LYS A 76 -31.22 12.40 -7.42
N ALA A 77 -31.12 12.34 -8.73
CA ALA A 77 -29.86 11.98 -9.36
C ALA A 77 -28.74 12.92 -8.89
N THR A 78 -27.65 12.35 -8.45
CA THR A 78 -26.42 13.07 -8.13
C THR A 78 -25.31 12.57 -9.02
N ASN A 79 -24.34 13.42 -9.31
CA ASN A 79 -23.51 13.20 -10.46
C ASN A 79 -22.01 13.21 -10.21
N LEU A 80 -21.53 13.85 -9.18
CA LEU A 80 -20.10 14.13 -9.08
C LEU A 80 -19.28 13.01 -8.45
N ALA A 81 -19.86 12.32 -7.47
CA ALA A 81 -19.07 11.37 -6.70
C ALA A 81 -19.11 9.94 -7.26
N ARG A 82 -19.97 9.64 -8.24
CA ARG A 82 -20.25 8.26 -8.70
C ARG A 82 -20.41 7.28 -7.53
N GLN A 83 -20.96 7.80 -6.45
CA GLN A 83 -21.18 7.13 -5.19
C GLN A 83 -22.47 7.63 -4.57
N ALA A 84 -23.22 6.74 -3.94
CA ALA A 84 -24.40 7.10 -3.16
C ALA A 84 -24.44 6.27 -1.88
N THR A 85 -24.72 6.95 -0.77
CA THR A 85 -25.04 6.28 0.49
C THR A 85 -26.54 6.23 0.67
N ILE A 86 -27.08 5.01 0.83
CA ILE A 86 -28.51 4.74 0.98
C ILE A 86 -28.75 4.33 2.42
N GLY A 87 -29.73 4.94 3.05
CA GLY A 87 -30.11 4.65 4.42
C GLY A 87 -30.47 3.20 4.65
N ARG A 88 -30.65 2.81 5.90
CA ARG A 88 -30.86 1.43 6.34
C ARG A 88 -32.02 0.75 5.60
N LEU A 89 -31.72 -0.34 4.94
CA LEU A 89 -32.65 -1.16 4.17
C LEU A 89 -33.11 -2.36 4.97
N GLY A 90 -34.32 -2.81 4.74
CA GLY A 90 -34.87 -4.04 5.30
C GLY A 90 -34.96 -5.13 4.23
N GLY A 91 -34.52 -6.35 4.54
CA GLY A 91 -34.66 -7.50 3.64
C GLY A 91 -33.69 -7.51 2.45
N ASN A 92 -34.01 -8.31 1.42
CA ASN A 92 -33.24 -8.40 0.19
C ASN A 92 -33.54 -7.20 -0.70
N THR A 93 -32.56 -6.36 -0.96
CA THR A 93 -32.68 -5.19 -1.81
C THR A 93 -31.69 -5.25 -2.97
N PHE A 94 -32.19 -4.91 -4.15
CA PHE A 94 -31.43 -4.86 -5.39
C PHE A 94 -31.27 -3.42 -5.83
N PHE A 95 -30.10 -3.09 -6.37
CA PHE A 95 -29.81 -1.75 -6.85
C PHE A 95 -29.45 -1.74 -8.32
N ARG A 96 -29.79 -0.67 -8.99
CA ARG A 96 -29.26 -0.31 -10.31
C ARG A 96 -28.97 1.17 -10.38
N VAL A 97 -28.01 1.52 -11.23
CA VAL A 97 -27.70 2.91 -11.57
C VAL A 97 -28.02 3.14 -13.04
N SER A 98 -28.69 4.25 -13.34
CA SER A 98 -28.94 4.74 -14.70
C SER A 98 -28.23 6.06 -14.90
N GLY A 99 -27.59 6.27 -16.04
CA GLY A 99 -26.83 7.47 -16.36
C GLY A 99 -26.76 7.77 -17.87
N PRO A 100 -26.06 8.83 -18.27
CA PRO A 100 -25.93 9.22 -19.66
C PRO A 100 -25.14 8.18 -20.48
N ARG A 101 -25.30 8.23 -21.79
CA ARG A 101 -24.46 7.44 -22.70
C ARG A 101 -23.04 7.99 -22.68
N PRO A 102 -22.01 7.15 -22.74
CA PRO A 102 -20.64 7.60 -22.86
C PRO A 102 -20.44 8.35 -24.20
N VAL A 103 -19.75 9.48 -24.12
CA VAL A 103 -19.25 10.19 -25.30
C VAL A 103 -17.81 10.53 -25.03
N TYR A 104 -16.93 10.10 -25.92
CA TYR A 104 -15.49 10.24 -25.79
C TYR A 104 -14.97 11.39 -26.62
N ALA A 105 -14.07 12.18 -26.04
CA ALA A 105 -13.42 13.34 -26.65
C ALA A 105 -12.10 12.97 -27.34
N GLY A 106 -11.36 12.03 -26.72
CA GLY A 106 -9.97 11.77 -27.03
C GLY A 106 -9.02 12.76 -26.34
N SER A 107 -7.82 12.32 -26.02
CA SER A 107 -6.85 13.11 -25.23
C SER A 107 -6.47 14.45 -25.84
N ALA A 108 -6.53 14.58 -27.16
CA ALA A 108 -6.22 15.86 -27.83
C ALA A 108 -7.14 17.01 -27.41
N GLN A 109 -8.39 16.73 -27.06
CA GLN A 109 -9.31 17.76 -26.54
C GLN A 109 -8.94 18.20 -25.12
N CYS A 110 -8.32 17.31 -24.34
CA CYS A 110 -7.88 17.63 -22.98
C CYS A 110 -6.67 18.59 -22.98
N SER A 111 -5.87 18.59 -24.05
CA SER A 111 -4.65 19.41 -24.17
C SER A 111 -4.91 20.90 -24.15
N GLU A 112 -6.11 21.35 -24.56
CA GLU A 112 -6.45 22.78 -24.60
C GLU A 112 -6.41 23.43 -23.20
N CYS A 113 -6.70 22.66 -22.14
CA CYS A 113 -6.68 23.14 -20.75
C CYS A 113 -5.65 22.42 -19.88
N HIS A 114 -5.29 21.18 -20.23
CA HIS A 114 -4.38 20.31 -19.46
C HIS A 114 -3.07 20.03 -20.22
N GLU A 115 -2.49 21.06 -20.86
CA GLU A 115 -1.32 20.94 -21.75
C GLU A 115 -0.13 20.23 -21.09
N ASN A 116 0.21 20.60 -19.86
CA ASN A 116 1.37 20.01 -19.16
C ASN A 116 1.21 18.51 -18.91
N ILE A 117 0.02 18.07 -18.47
CA ILE A 117 -0.27 16.66 -18.23
C ILE A 117 -0.35 15.90 -19.56
N TYR A 118 -1.00 16.49 -20.55
CA TYR A 118 -1.11 15.89 -21.88
C TYR A 118 0.26 15.67 -22.52
N SER A 119 1.14 16.68 -22.48
CA SER A 119 2.46 16.62 -23.11
C SER A 119 3.33 15.51 -22.52
N THR A 120 3.23 15.24 -21.23
CA THR A 120 3.97 14.15 -20.59
C THR A 120 3.30 12.79 -20.80
N GLN A 121 1.97 12.70 -20.65
CA GLN A 121 1.21 11.46 -20.79
C GLN A 121 1.36 10.84 -22.19
N THR A 122 1.37 11.65 -23.24
CA THR A 122 1.52 11.16 -24.62
C THR A 122 2.86 10.45 -24.91
N HIS A 123 3.85 10.62 -24.06
CA HIS A 123 5.14 9.94 -24.15
C HIS A 123 5.23 8.70 -23.22
N THR A 124 4.18 8.39 -22.47
CA THR A 124 4.17 7.22 -21.58
C THR A 124 4.02 5.91 -22.37
N PRO A 125 4.43 4.77 -21.79
CA PRO A 125 4.14 3.46 -22.35
C PRO A 125 2.63 3.23 -22.59
N HIS A 126 1.76 3.80 -21.74
CA HIS A 126 0.31 3.74 -21.90
C HIS A 126 -0.15 4.34 -23.25
N ALA A 127 0.31 5.52 -23.58
CA ALA A 127 -0.06 6.15 -24.85
C ALA A 127 0.40 5.33 -26.06
N GLY A 128 1.53 4.64 -25.95
CA GLY A 128 2.08 3.77 -26.98
C GLY A 128 1.51 2.35 -27.01
N ALA A 129 0.63 1.97 -26.07
CA ALA A 129 0.23 0.58 -25.86
C ALA A 129 -0.38 -0.09 -27.10
N LEU A 130 -1.26 0.60 -27.84
CA LEU A 130 -1.82 0.04 -29.08
C LEU A 130 -0.75 -0.18 -30.16
N ALA A 131 0.21 0.74 -30.26
CA ALA A 131 1.30 0.62 -31.25
C ALA A 131 2.25 -0.54 -30.93
N ALA A 132 2.39 -0.88 -29.66
CA ALA A 132 3.23 -1.98 -29.19
C ALA A 132 2.63 -3.37 -29.51
N LEU A 133 1.32 -3.48 -29.74
CA LEU A 133 0.68 -4.75 -30.09
C LEU A 133 1.09 -5.23 -31.49
N SER A 134 1.35 -6.53 -31.59
CA SER A 134 1.53 -7.21 -32.88
C SER A 134 0.24 -7.21 -33.71
N ALA A 135 0.34 -7.50 -35.00
CA ALA A 135 -0.81 -7.59 -35.91
C ALA A 135 -1.84 -8.65 -35.41
N GLN A 136 -1.38 -9.76 -34.84
CA GLN A 136 -2.24 -10.80 -34.29
C GLN A 136 -2.96 -10.33 -33.02
N GLU A 137 -2.25 -9.67 -32.11
CA GLU A 137 -2.83 -9.15 -30.86
C GLU A 137 -3.89 -8.09 -31.12
N ARG A 138 -3.74 -7.28 -32.17
CA ARG A 138 -4.75 -6.29 -32.60
C ARG A 138 -6.05 -6.91 -33.13
N THR A 139 -6.15 -8.23 -33.25
CA THR A 139 -7.40 -8.93 -33.53
C THR A 139 -8.12 -9.39 -32.26
N ASN A 140 -7.47 -9.28 -31.10
CA ASN A 140 -8.04 -9.66 -29.83
C ASN A 140 -8.87 -8.49 -29.24
N SER A 141 -10.19 -8.70 -29.14
CA SER A 141 -11.12 -7.67 -28.65
C SER A 141 -10.89 -7.29 -27.18
N ALA A 142 -10.40 -8.21 -26.35
CA ALA A 142 -10.08 -7.90 -24.96
C ALA A 142 -8.87 -6.98 -24.89
N LEU A 143 -7.79 -7.28 -25.60
CA LEU A 143 -6.62 -6.40 -25.65
C LEU A 143 -6.95 -5.03 -26.26
N LEU A 144 -7.80 -4.98 -27.28
CA LEU A 144 -8.24 -3.68 -27.84
C LEU A 144 -9.05 -2.87 -26.82
N ALA A 145 -9.86 -3.52 -25.99
CA ALA A 145 -10.60 -2.84 -24.92
C ALA A 145 -9.66 -2.24 -23.88
N ASP A 146 -8.55 -2.90 -23.58
CA ASP A 146 -7.55 -2.42 -22.61
C ASP A 146 -6.72 -1.25 -23.15
N VAL A 147 -6.39 -1.28 -24.44
CA VAL A 147 -5.43 -0.32 -25.03
C VAL A 147 -6.05 0.75 -25.94
N THR A 148 -7.37 0.91 -25.92
CA THR A 148 -8.08 1.95 -26.66
C THR A 148 -9.23 2.53 -25.86
N VAL A 149 -9.70 3.72 -26.22
CA VAL A 149 -10.79 4.38 -25.51
C VAL A 149 -12.13 3.83 -25.94
N GLY A 150 -12.84 3.17 -25.02
CA GLY A 150 -14.22 2.76 -25.23
C GLY A 150 -14.43 1.74 -26.37
N TYR A 151 -13.49 0.84 -26.64
CA TYR A 151 -13.67 -0.23 -27.64
C TYR A 151 -14.94 -1.03 -27.37
N GLY A 152 -15.71 -1.25 -28.44
CA GLY A 152 -17.00 -1.95 -28.32
C GLY A 152 -18.14 -1.11 -27.74
N LEU A 153 -17.89 0.15 -27.36
CA LEU A 153 -18.86 1.07 -26.80
C LEU A 153 -19.43 2.02 -27.86
N PRO A 154 -20.67 2.53 -27.69
CA PRO A 154 -21.15 3.63 -28.51
C PRO A 154 -20.19 4.81 -28.42
N SER A 155 -19.83 5.40 -29.57
CA SER A 155 -18.90 6.53 -29.67
C SER A 155 -17.44 6.23 -29.27
N GLY A 156 -17.11 4.96 -28.97
CA GLY A 156 -15.75 4.53 -28.64
C GLY A 156 -14.91 4.19 -29.87
N PHE A 157 -13.72 3.64 -29.63
CA PHE A 157 -12.79 3.22 -30.66
C PHE A 157 -13.38 2.14 -31.57
N VAL A 158 -13.29 2.38 -32.87
CA VAL A 158 -13.74 1.43 -33.91
C VAL A 158 -12.54 0.82 -34.63
N SER A 159 -11.66 1.68 -35.14
CA SER A 159 -10.40 1.30 -35.78
C SER A 159 -9.47 2.51 -35.86
N GLN A 160 -8.18 2.24 -36.11
CA GLN A 160 -7.18 3.29 -36.30
C GLN A 160 -7.54 4.24 -37.46
N ALA A 161 -8.25 3.75 -38.49
CA ALA A 161 -8.68 4.56 -39.62
C ALA A 161 -9.95 5.36 -39.34
N ALA A 162 -10.91 4.80 -38.60
CA ALA A 162 -12.22 5.41 -38.34
C ALA A 162 -12.21 6.37 -37.13
N THR A 163 -11.49 6.04 -36.07
CA THR A 163 -11.45 6.80 -34.81
C THR A 163 -10.01 6.90 -34.29
N PRO A 164 -9.05 7.48 -35.08
CA PRO A 164 -7.64 7.54 -34.67
C PRO A 164 -7.42 8.30 -33.36
N GLN A 165 -8.29 9.26 -33.05
CA GLN A 165 -8.23 10.06 -31.81
C GLN A 165 -8.51 9.26 -30.54
N LEU A 166 -9.00 8.03 -30.65
CA LEU A 166 -9.30 7.14 -29.50
C LEU A 166 -8.33 5.96 -29.40
N ALA A 167 -7.26 6.00 -30.20
CA ALA A 167 -6.24 4.95 -30.23
C ALA A 167 -5.23 5.12 -29.09
N GLY A 168 -4.83 4.02 -28.46
CA GLY A 168 -3.93 4.02 -27.30
C GLY A 168 -4.67 4.22 -25.97
N VAL A 169 -3.98 3.96 -24.87
CA VAL A 169 -4.48 4.28 -23.53
C VAL A 169 -4.39 5.77 -23.30
N GLN A 170 -5.52 6.40 -23.09
CA GLN A 170 -5.65 7.86 -23.02
C GLN A 170 -6.28 8.29 -21.68
N CYS A 171 -6.44 9.61 -21.51
CA CYS A 171 -7.03 10.21 -20.31
C CYS A 171 -8.35 9.52 -19.91
N GLU A 172 -9.21 9.27 -20.89
CA GLU A 172 -10.55 8.72 -20.66
C GLU A 172 -10.57 7.22 -20.27
N ASN A 173 -9.49 6.48 -20.47
CA ASN A 173 -9.40 5.11 -19.96
C ASN A 173 -9.39 5.08 -18.42
N CYS A 174 -8.73 6.08 -17.82
CA CYS A 174 -8.64 6.21 -16.37
C CYS A 174 -9.71 7.15 -15.80
N HIS A 175 -9.96 8.28 -16.46
CA HIS A 175 -10.87 9.32 -15.97
C HIS A 175 -12.32 9.13 -16.40
N GLY A 176 -12.59 8.20 -17.33
CA GLY A 176 -13.91 7.98 -17.91
C GLY A 176 -14.26 8.98 -19.01
N PRO A 177 -15.39 8.75 -19.72
CA PRO A 177 -15.83 9.56 -20.86
C PRO A 177 -15.97 11.03 -20.51
N ALA A 178 -15.31 11.92 -21.25
CA ALA A 178 -15.13 13.32 -20.87
C ALA A 178 -15.59 14.35 -21.94
N ALA A 179 -16.23 13.93 -23.05
CA ALA A 179 -16.63 14.86 -24.07
C ALA A 179 -17.58 15.94 -23.58
N ASN A 180 -18.46 15.62 -22.61
CA ASN A 180 -19.36 16.62 -22.02
C ASN A 180 -18.59 17.67 -21.20
N HIS A 181 -17.52 17.24 -20.52
CA HIS A 181 -16.63 18.16 -19.80
C HIS A 181 -15.86 19.06 -20.79
N ALA A 182 -15.29 18.49 -21.82
CA ALA A 182 -14.59 19.27 -22.84
C ALA A 182 -15.49 20.30 -23.53
N ALA A 183 -16.79 20.01 -23.68
CA ALA A 183 -17.76 20.94 -24.24
C ALA A 183 -18.30 21.97 -23.21
N SER A 184 -18.12 21.75 -21.91
CA SER A 184 -18.68 22.58 -20.82
C SER A 184 -17.73 22.56 -19.63
N GLU A 185 -16.53 23.01 -19.80
CA GLU A 185 -15.40 22.92 -18.88
C GLU A 185 -15.67 23.53 -17.48
N MET A 186 -16.50 24.58 -17.44
CA MET A 186 -16.85 25.26 -16.21
C MET A 186 -18.00 24.59 -15.43
N ASP A 187 -18.68 23.61 -16.05
CA ASP A 187 -19.76 22.88 -15.37
C ASP A 187 -19.17 21.76 -14.47
N PRO A 188 -19.21 21.94 -13.14
CA PRO A 188 -18.66 20.92 -12.24
C PRO A 188 -19.42 19.60 -12.30
N THR A 189 -20.64 19.59 -12.88
CA THR A 189 -21.50 18.40 -12.92
C THR A 189 -21.07 17.39 -13.98
N VAL A 190 -20.25 17.81 -14.94
CA VAL A 190 -19.75 16.94 -16.01
C VAL A 190 -18.27 16.63 -15.89
N ARG A 191 -17.64 16.98 -14.79
CA ARG A 191 -16.20 16.67 -14.57
C ARG A 191 -15.97 15.16 -14.57
N PRO A 192 -14.88 14.71 -15.23
CA PRO A 192 -14.41 13.34 -15.14
C PRO A 192 -14.05 12.97 -13.69
N ARG A 193 -14.00 11.66 -13.41
CA ARG A 193 -13.54 11.21 -12.09
C ARG A 193 -12.07 11.54 -11.88
N VAL A 194 -11.74 11.91 -10.65
CA VAL A 194 -10.37 12.00 -10.15
C VAL A 194 -10.35 11.25 -8.82
N GLU A 195 -9.79 10.07 -8.81
CA GLU A 195 -9.77 9.21 -7.62
C GLU A 195 -8.49 8.37 -7.56
N LEU A 196 -8.09 8.00 -6.34
CA LEU A 196 -6.89 7.21 -6.08
C LEU A 196 -7.17 5.70 -6.00
N ALA A 197 -8.42 5.26 -6.19
CA ALA A 197 -8.78 3.85 -6.01
C ALA A 197 -7.94 2.92 -6.89
N GLY A 198 -7.38 1.87 -6.29
CA GLY A 198 -6.57 0.87 -7.01
C GLY A 198 -7.34 0.17 -8.14
N THR A 199 -8.67 0.12 -8.05
CA THR A 199 -9.56 -0.43 -9.08
C THR A 199 -9.52 0.32 -10.40
N VAL A 200 -9.07 1.58 -10.42
CA VAL A 200 -8.86 2.33 -11.67
C VAL A 200 -7.78 1.65 -12.51
N CYS A 201 -6.67 1.28 -11.89
CA CYS A 201 -5.58 0.55 -12.55
C CYS A 201 -5.94 -0.92 -12.76
N GLY A 202 -6.61 -1.53 -11.76
CA GLY A 202 -7.06 -2.92 -11.78
C GLY A 202 -8.09 -3.23 -12.87
N GLY A 203 -8.66 -2.21 -13.54
CA GLY A 203 -9.51 -2.42 -14.71
C GLY A 203 -8.78 -3.06 -15.89
N CYS A 204 -7.47 -2.86 -15.99
CA CYS A 204 -6.61 -3.40 -17.05
C CYS A 204 -5.45 -4.24 -16.51
N HIS A 205 -4.86 -3.83 -15.36
CA HIS A 205 -3.74 -4.55 -14.73
C HIS A 205 -4.23 -5.74 -13.89
N THR A 206 -4.90 -6.70 -14.53
CA THR A 206 -5.62 -7.82 -13.92
C THR A 206 -5.51 -9.08 -14.77
N GLY A 207 -5.87 -10.23 -14.18
CA GLY A 207 -5.90 -11.52 -14.88
C GLY A 207 -4.55 -12.21 -14.97
N ALA A 208 -4.55 -13.44 -15.46
CA ALA A 208 -3.41 -14.36 -15.40
C ALA A 208 -2.13 -13.86 -16.10
N GLN A 209 -2.25 -13.00 -17.11
CA GLN A 209 -1.11 -12.44 -17.82
C GLN A 209 -0.54 -11.20 -17.15
N HIS A 210 -1.31 -10.50 -16.34
CA HIS A 210 -0.96 -9.24 -15.71
C HIS A 210 -1.61 -9.06 -14.32
N PRO A 211 -1.37 -9.95 -13.35
CA PRO A 211 -2.10 -10.02 -12.09
C PRO A 211 -1.67 -8.95 -11.06
N THR A 212 -1.25 -7.78 -11.51
CA THR A 212 -0.71 -6.73 -10.64
C THR A 212 -1.73 -6.27 -9.59
N PHE A 213 -2.99 -6.12 -10.00
CA PHE A 213 -4.04 -5.70 -9.08
C PHE A 213 -4.37 -6.79 -8.04
N GLU A 214 -4.47 -8.04 -8.47
CA GLU A 214 -4.73 -9.18 -7.58
C GLU A 214 -3.62 -9.35 -6.55
N GLU A 215 -2.37 -9.25 -6.98
CA GLU A 215 -1.21 -9.31 -6.09
C GLU A 215 -1.20 -8.16 -5.08
N TRP A 216 -1.38 -6.92 -5.56
CA TRP A 216 -1.49 -5.77 -4.68
C TRP A 216 -2.66 -5.91 -3.69
N ASN A 217 -3.82 -6.37 -4.15
CA ASN A 217 -5.05 -6.45 -3.35
C ASN A 217 -4.93 -7.42 -2.17
N VAL A 218 -4.05 -8.43 -2.26
CA VAL A 218 -3.75 -9.33 -1.13
C VAL A 218 -2.58 -8.86 -0.27
N SER A 219 -1.88 -7.82 -0.68
CA SER A 219 -0.75 -7.26 0.07
C SER A 219 -1.19 -6.43 1.27
N ALA A 220 -0.25 -6.22 2.21
CA ALA A 220 -0.49 -5.32 3.33
C ALA A 220 -0.69 -3.85 2.89
N HIS A 221 -0.16 -3.45 1.73
CA HIS A 221 -0.34 -2.11 1.19
C HIS A 221 -1.79 -1.81 0.77
N ALA A 222 -2.56 -2.82 0.38
CA ALA A 222 -3.96 -2.67 0.04
C ALA A 222 -4.89 -2.49 1.26
N GLN A 223 -4.36 -2.68 2.46
CA GLN A 223 -5.14 -2.55 3.68
C GLN A 223 -5.02 -1.15 4.27
N VAL A 224 -6.15 -0.56 4.61
CA VAL A 224 -6.14 0.65 5.43
C VAL A 224 -5.66 0.27 6.83
N VAL A 225 -4.64 0.94 7.32
CA VAL A 225 -4.10 0.66 8.65
C VAL A 225 -5.14 1.02 9.71
N ALA A 226 -5.67 -0.01 10.38
CA ALA A 226 -6.53 0.20 11.55
C ALA A 226 -5.69 0.80 12.69
N GLY A 227 -6.07 1.94 13.20
CA GLY A 227 -5.32 2.58 14.27
C GLY A 227 -5.68 4.04 14.47
N PRO A 228 -4.70 4.92 14.70
CA PRO A 228 -4.95 6.31 14.98
C PRO A 228 -5.76 6.97 13.87
N ASN A 229 -6.65 7.87 14.27
CA ASN A 229 -7.43 8.67 13.33
C ASN A 229 -6.49 9.59 12.53
N PHE A 230 -6.08 9.16 11.34
CA PHE A 230 -5.20 9.93 10.46
C PHE A 230 -5.85 11.25 9.97
N ASN A 231 -7.16 11.37 10.08
CA ASN A 231 -7.87 12.61 9.78
C ASN A 231 -7.71 13.67 10.87
N SER A 232 -7.11 13.34 12.02
CA SER A 232 -6.76 14.32 13.03
C SER A 232 -5.57 15.18 12.61
N THR A 233 -5.61 16.48 12.92
CA THR A 233 -4.55 17.44 12.56
C THR A 233 -3.16 17.06 13.09
N ASN A 234 -3.08 16.30 14.19
CA ASN A 234 -1.82 15.94 14.83
C ASN A 234 -1.15 14.70 14.20
N LEU A 235 -1.92 13.85 13.52
CA LEU A 235 -1.45 12.55 13.03
C LEU A 235 -1.37 12.48 11.50
N ILE A 236 -2.10 13.34 10.79
CA ILE A 236 -2.17 13.27 9.33
C ILE A 236 -0.80 13.41 8.67
N ASP A 237 0.02 14.35 9.09
CA ASP A 237 1.36 14.53 8.51
C ASP A 237 2.38 13.54 9.08
N SER A 238 2.36 13.28 10.38
CA SER A 238 3.36 12.42 11.02
C SER A 238 3.19 10.93 10.71
N CYS A 239 1.96 10.41 10.76
CA CYS A 239 1.65 9.01 10.50
C CYS A 239 1.13 8.79 9.08
N GLY A 240 0.25 9.67 8.60
CA GLY A 240 -0.41 9.54 7.31
C GLY A 240 0.56 9.47 6.13
N ARG A 241 1.72 10.14 6.22
CA ARG A 241 2.75 10.10 5.16
C ARG A 241 3.26 8.70 4.81
N CYS A 242 3.11 7.74 5.73
CA CYS A 242 3.50 6.34 5.52
C CYS A 242 2.31 5.39 5.52
N HIS A 243 1.21 5.76 6.18
CA HIS A 243 0.06 4.89 6.40
C HIS A 243 -1.19 5.27 5.61
N SER A 244 -1.14 6.35 4.82
CA SER A 244 -2.25 6.83 4.01
C SER A 244 -1.80 7.12 2.58
N GLY A 245 -2.45 6.46 1.61
CA GLY A 245 -2.18 6.68 0.19
C GLY A 245 -2.54 8.09 -0.27
N SER A 246 -3.63 8.66 0.22
CA SER A 246 -4.06 10.02 -0.13
C SER A 246 -3.15 11.09 0.46
N VAL A 247 -2.70 10.93 1.70
CA VAL A 247 -1.72 11.84 2.32
C VAL A 247 -0.39 11.77 1.58
N ARG A 248 0.10 10.55 1.30
CA ARG A 248 1.36 10.37 0.57
C ARG A 248 1.28 10.98 -0.83
N TYR A 249 0.18 10.76 -1.54
CA TYR A 249 -0.08 11.35 -2.84
C TYR A 249 -0.06 12.89 -2.77
N SER A 250 -0.82 13.47 -1.83
CA SER A 250 -0.87 14.92 -1.65
C SER A 250 0.51 15.52 -1.39
N LEU A 251 1.33 14.87 -0.55
CA LEU A 251 2.70 15.30 -0.29
C LEU A 251 3.58 15.22 -1.54
N SER A 252 3.43 14.18 -2.38
CA SER A 252 4.23 14.03 -3.60
C SER A 252 3.88 15.06 -4.67
N GLU A 253 2.62 15.50 -4.71
CA GLU A 253 2.11 16.49 -5.66
C GLU A 253 2.15 17.94 -5.11
N GLY A 254 2.62 18.14 -3.88
CA GLY A 254 2.60 19.46 -3.25
C GLY A 254 1.19 19.99 -3.00
N LEU A 255 0.21 19.11 -2.84
CA LEU A 255 -1.19 19.44 -2.60
C LEU A 255 -1.46 19.61 -1.10
N PRO A 256 -2.53 20.32 -0.72
CA PRO A 256 -3.00 20.36 0.66
C PRO A 256 -3.28 18.94 1.20
N LEU A 257 -3.02 18.74 2.51
CA LEU A 257 -3.33 17.47 3.15
C LEU A 257 -4.83 17.16 3.09
N PRO A 258 -5.22 15.90 2.81
CA PRO A 258 -6.61 15.52 2.58
C PRO A 258 -7.35 15.28 3.90
N TYR A 259 -7.60 16.33 4.67
CA TYR A 259 -8.36 16.24 5.92
C TYR A 259 -9.78 15.71 5.66
N GLY A 260 -10.15 14.67 6.41
CA GLY A 260 -11.41 13.97 6.23
C GLY A 260 -11.39 12.86 5.19
N ASP A 261 -10.29 12.71 4.43
CA ASP A 261 -10.11 11.70 3.36
C ASP A 261 -8.73 11.04 3.42
N ALA A 262 -8.23 10.81 4.64
CA ALA A 262 -6.92 10.20 4.89
C ALA A 262 -6.96 8.67 5.06
N ASP A 263 -8.16 8.06 5.11
CA ASP A 263 -8.32 6.60 5.28
C ASP A 263 -8.27 5.88 3.92
N VAL A 264 -7.16 6.06 3.21
CA VAL A 264 -6.89 5.45 1.90
C VAL A 264 -5.67 4.54 2.00
N ALA A 265 -5.78 3.32 1.51
CA ALA A 265 -4.66 2.38 1.43
C ALA A 265 -3.49 2.93 0.58
N ILE A 266 -2.32 2.32 0.66
CA ILE A 266 -1.18 2.63 -0.22
C ILE A 266 -1.49 2.03 -1.59
N VAL A 267 -2.10 2.83 -2.45
CA VAL A 267 -2.60 2.43 -3.76
C VAL A 267 -1.54 2.63 -4.87
N CYS A 268 -1.83 2.16 -6.06
CA CYS A 268 -0.94 2.23 -7.22
C CYS A 268 -0.38 3.64 -7.45
N ALA A 269 -1.26 4.65 -7.46
CA ALA A 269 -0.90 6.05 -7.66
C ALA A 269 -0.04 6.67 -6.54
N THR A 270 0.09 5.99 -5.40
CA THR A 270 0.99 6.41 -4.31
C THR A 270 2.46 6.25 -4.71
N CYS A 271 2.76 5.21 -5.49
CA CYS A 271 4.12 4.90 -5.95
C CYS A 271 4.36 5.24 -7.42
N HIS A 272 3.33 5.14 -8.27
CA HIS A 272 3.42 5.39 -9.71
C HIS A 272 2.73 6.71 -10.10
N ASP A 273 3.32 7.41 -11.08
CA ASP A 273 2.69 8.55 -11.72
C ASP A 273 2.33 8.21 -13.17
N PRO A 274 1.06 7.89 -13.46
CA PRO A 274 0.64 7.49 -14.79
C PRO A 274 0.74 8.61 -15.83
N HIS A 275 0.93 9.85 -15.40
CA HIS A 275 1.01 11.02 -16.28
C HIS A 275 2.44 11.37 -16.69
N GLN A 276 3.46 10.84 -16.01
CA GLN A 276 4.84 11.28 -16.20
C GLN A 276 5.70 10.24 -16.94
N THR A 277 6.56 10.75 -17.80
CA THR A 277 7.76 10.06 -18.26
C THR A 277 8.97 10.71 -17.60
N ASN A 278 9.29 10.31 -16.42
CA ASN A 278 10.52 10.74 -15.77
C ASN A 278 11.64 9.69 -15.97
N ALA A 279 12.82 9.97 -15.46
CA ALA A 279 13.95 9.04 -15.54
C ALA A 279 13.76 7.77 -14.69
N ASN A 280 12.69 7.68 -13.89
CA ASN A 280 12.41 6.54 -13.05
C ASN A 280 11.78 5.41 -13.86
N PRO A 281 12.25 4.17 -13.71
CA PRO A 281 11.64 3.02 -14.36
C PRO A 281 10.19 2.85 -13.87
N PHE A 282 9.35 2.26 -14.72
CA PHE A 282 7.94 1.95 -14.40
C PHE A 282 7.11 3.16 -13.96
N GLN A 283 7.47 4.36 -14.38
CA GLN A 283 6.82 5.62 -13.99
C GLN A 283 6.75 5.80 -12.45
N LEU A 284 7.75 5.32 -11.72
CA LEU A 284 7.82 5.53 -10.28
C LEU A 284 7.97 7.01 -9.96
N ARG A 285 7.25 7.47 -8.92
CA ARG A 285 7.39 8.82 -8.38
C ARG A 285 8.78 9.06 -7.83
N PHE A 286 9.21 10.30 -7.79
CA PHE A 286 10.42 10.65 -7.04
C PHE A 286 10.15 10.57 -5.53
N PRO A 287 11.16 10.19 -4.73
CA PRO A 287 11.09 10.29 -3.29
C PRO A 287 10.77 11.72 -2.85
N LEU A 288 9.99 11.85 -1.77
CA LEU A 288 9.74 13.15 -1.18
C LEU A 288 11.05 13.77 -0.68
N ALA A 289 11.28 15.04 -1.00
CA ALA A 289 12.29 15.80 -0.32
C ALA A 289 11.88 15.97 1.15
N SER A 290 12.73 15.55 2.07
CA SER A 290 12.46 15.63 3.50
C SER A 290 13.71 16.08 4.25
N THR A 291 13.54 17.00 5.17
CA THR A 291 14.59 17.42 6.10
C THR A 291 14.78 16.42 7.25
N ASN A 292 13.86 15.48 7.42
CA ASN A 292 13.88 14.42 8.42
C ASN A 292 14.06 13.04 7.76
N ASP A 293 15.08 12.93 6.91
CA ASP A 293 15.32 11.74 6.11
C ASP A 293 16.03 10.66 6.94
N TYR A 294 15.28 9.99 7.79
CA TYR A 294 15.79 8.86 8.60
C TYR A 294 16.28 7.67 7.77
N PHE A 295 15.97 7.63 6.48
CA PHE A 295 16.45 6.62 5.56
C PHE A 295 17.77 7.01 4.89
N VAL A 296 18.13 8.29 4.85
CA VAL A 296 19.41 8.75 4.30
C VAL A 296 20.50 8.55 5.35
N THR A 297 21.57 7.91 4.94
CA THR A 297 22.78 7.86 5.76
C THR A 297 23.70 9.01 5.37
N THR A 298 24.39 9.58 6.34
CA THR A 298 25.44 10.59 6.11
C THR A 298 26.68 9.99 5.45
N SER A 299 26.72 8.69 5.21
CA SER A 299 27.81 8.00 4.54
C SER A 299 27.79 8.27 3.05
N GLY A 300 28.90 8.77 2.51
CA GLY A 300 29.08 9.06 1.09
C GLY A 300 28.91 7.87 0.14
N VAL A 301 28.88 6.64 0.67
CA VAL A 301 28.66 5.41 -0.11
C VAL A 301 27.25 5.38 -0.73
N PHE A 302 26.25 5.98 -0.09
CA PHE A 302 24.86 5.97 -0.57
C PHE A 302 24.39 7.30 -1.16
N THR A 303 25.06 8.41 -0.91
CA THR A 303 24.70 9.72 -1.49
C THR A 303 24.78 9.73 -3.02
N ASN A 304 25.57 8.83 -3.62
CA ASN A 304 25.74 8.71 -5.07
C ASN A 304 24.93 7.56 -5.69
N GLN A 305 24.19 6.78 -4.89
CA GLN A 305 23.39 5.63 -5.34
C GLN A 305 21.90 5.89 -5.11
N VAL A 306 21.41 7.04 -5.55
CA VAL A 306 19.98 7.33 -5.49
C VAL A 306 19.28 6.43 -6.51
N ASN A 307 18.76 5.31 -6.05
CA ASN A 307 17.79 4.52 -6.80
C ASN A 307 16.40 4.91 -6.31
N PRO A 308 15.57 5.55 -7.15
CA PRO A 308 14.22 6.00 -6.76
C PRO A 308 13.35 4.87 -6.23
N ALA A 309 13.47 3.66 -6.78
CA ALA A 309 12.71 2.49 -6.31
C ALA A 309 13.06 2.09 -4.87
N ILE A 310 14.34 2.20 -4.48
CA ILE A 310 14.78 1.94 -3.11
C ILE A 310 14.28 3.02 -2.17
N ASN A 311 14.45 4.27 -2.59
CA ASN A 311 14.12 5.41 -1.75
C ASN A 311 12.60 5.52 -1.49
N LEU A 312 11.76 5.09 -2.42
CA LEU A 312 10.31 5.00 -2.19
C LEU A 312 9.98 4.05 -1.04
N CYS A 313 10.56 2.86 -1.02
CA CYS A 313 10.38 1.89 0.06
C CYS A 313 10.94 2.44 1.38
N ALA A 314 12.18 2.94 1.35
CA ALA A 314 12.91 3.43 2.51
C ALA A 314 12.23 4.63 3.19
N GLN A 315 11.44 5.41 2.46
CA GLN A 315 10.72 6.54 3.04
C GLN A 315 9.62 6.15 4.03
N CYS A 316 9.14 4.89 3.98
CA CYS A 316 8.19 4.34 4.94
C CYS A 316 8.84 3.26 5.81
N HIS A 317 9.72 2.44 5.24
CA HIS A 317 10.39 1.32 5.91
C HIS A 317 11.76 1.74 6.48
N ASN A 318 11.76 2.67 7.45
CA ASN A 318 12.94 3.18 8.13
C ASN A 318 12.72 3.30 9.64
N HIS A 319 13.79 3.57 10.40
CA HIS A 319 13.74 3.60 11.86
C HIS A 319 13.05 4.83 12.47
N ARG A 320 12.65 5.82 11.67
CA ARG A 320 11.88 7.02 12.08
C ARG A 320 12.47 7.78 13.28
N GLY A 321 13.80 7.90 13.33
CA GLY A 321 14.49 8.58 14.41
C GLY A 321 14.48 7.81 15.73
N ALA A 322 14.25 6.49 15.70
CA ALA A 322 14.29 5.67 16.90
C ALA A 322 15.63 5.81 17.64
N SER A 323 15.57 5.96 18.95
CA SER A 323 16.71 6.09 19.86
C SER A 323 16.45 5.26 21.12
N TRP A 324 17.51 4.69 21.69
CA TRP A 324 17.44 3.99 22.96
C TRP A 324 17.00 4.90 24.13
N THR A 325 17.19 6.21 23.98
CA THR A 325 16.77 7.21 24.99
C THR A 325 15.26 7.42 25.04
N ASN A 326 14.51 6.95 24.02
CA ASN A 326 13.06 6.92 24.08
C ASN A 326 12.61 5.75 24.94
N SER A 327 12.04 6.03 26.11
CA SER A 327 11.54 5.04 27.04
C SER A 327 10.02 4.83 26.96
N ALA A 328 9.31 5.64 26.19
CA ALA A 328 7.84 5.58 26.10
C ALA A 328 7.36 4.36 25.33
N ALA A 329 7.98 4.06 24.20
CA ALA A 329 7.61 2.95 23.31
C ALA A 329 8.84 2.35 22.63
N PRO A 330 8.78 1.07 22.23
CA PRO A 330 9.83 0.46 21.42
C PRO A 330 9.97 1.16 20.06
N PRO A 331 11.06 0.90 19.32
CA PRO A 331 11.19 1.33 17.92
C PRO A 331 9.96 0.98 17.10
N HIS A 332 9.67 1.76 16.08
CA HIS A 332 8.60 1.44 15.13
C HIS A 332 8.92 0.16 14.34
N TYR A 333 7.89 -0.55 13.85
CA TYR A 333 8.02 -1.83 13.10
C TYR A 333 8.64 -1.68 11.71
N SER A 334 9.33 -0.62 11.43
CA SER A 334 9.81 -0.26 10.09
C SER A 334 11.32 0.00 9.98
N PRO A 335 12.22 -0.63 10.78
CA PRO A 335 13.65 -0.31 10.71
C PRO A 335 14.38 -0.99 9.54
N GLN A 336 13.69 -1.63 8.60
CA GLN A 336 14.23 -2.53 7.58
C GLN A 336 15.39 -1.91 6.80
N TYR A 337 15.20 -0.71 6.28
CA TYR A 337 16.22 -0.06 5.48
C TYR A 337 17.48 0.26 6.29
N ASN A 338 17.31 0.76 7.50
CA ASN A 338 18.46 1.10 8.34
C ASN A 338 19.19 -0.13 8.89
N ILE A 339 18.48 -1.26 9.10
CA ILE A 339 19.13 -2.55 9.41
C ILE A 339 19.92 -3.06 8.20
N LEU A 340 19.35 -3.01 7.00
CA LEU A 340 20.05 -3.36 5.76
C LEU A 340 21.36 -2.58 5.61
N LEU A 341 21.34 -1.30 5.96
CA LEU A 341 22.50 -0.40 5.93
C LEU A 341 23.41 -0.53 7.15
N GLY A 342 23.00 -1.22 8.21
CA GLY A 342 23.71 -1.23 9.48
C GLY A 342 23.84 0.15 10.11
N ALA A 343 22.80 0.99 9.98
CA ALA A 343 22.83 2.42 10.31
C ALA A 343 21.92 2.79 11.48
N VAL A 344 21.44 1.84 12.25
CA VAL A 344 20.60 2.03 13.44
C VAL A 344 20.95 0.99 14.50
N GLY A 345 20.90 1.37 15.75
CA GLY A 345 21.24 0.51 16.88
C GLY A 345 22.31 1.16 17.74
N GLU A 346 22.51 0.61 18.93
CA GLU A 346 23.55 1.05 19.85
C GLU A 346 24.73 0.07 19.85
N LEU A 347 25.92 0.62 19.85
CA LEU A 347 27.17 -0.12 19.88
C LEU A 347 28.07 0.44 21.00
N ALA A 348 28.99 -0.38 21.48
CA ALA A 348 30.02 0.08 22.38
C ALA A 348 30.92 1.14 21.67
N SER A 349 31.49 2.05 22.46
CA SER A 349 32.39 3.06 21.92
C SER A 349 33.57 2.42 21.17
N GLY A 350 33.86 2.92 19.97
CA GLY A 350 34.94 2.43 19.12
C GLY A 350 34.52 1.43 18.02
N LEU A 351 33.26 0.95 18.03
CA LEU A 351 32.71 0.18 16.91
C LEU A 351 32.19 1.13 15.84
N ALA A 352 32.32 0.73 14.57
CA ALA A 352 31.83 1.52 13.45
C ALA A 352 30.29 1.62 13.51
N PRO A 353 29.72 2.83 13.49
CA PRO A 353 28.27 3.03 13.57
C PRO A 353 27.54 2.66 12.26
N TYR A 354 28.27 2.16 11.27
CA TYR A 354 27.77 1.92 9.94
C TYR A 354 28.40 0.67 9.33
N GLN A 355 27.58 -0.35 9.13
CA GLN A 355 28.03 -1.67 8.63
C GLN A 355 27.03 -2.20 7.58
N PRO A 356 27.07 -1.68 6.34
CA PRO A 356 26.13 -2.09 5.32
C PRO A 356 26.26 -3.57 4.96
N ALA A 357 25.13 -4.21 4.73
CA ALA A 357 25.08 -5.58 4.23
C ALA A 357 25.66 -5.67 2.80
N ALA A 358 26.22 -6.82 2.45
CA ALA A 358 26.54 -7.11 1.06
C ALA A 358 25.31 -6.96 0.15
N HIS A 359 24.14 -7.31 0.63
CA HIS A 359 22.86 -7.12 -0.09
C HIS A 359 22.60 -5.63 -0.41
N ALA A 360 22.91 -4.72 0.50
CA ALA A 360 22.78 -3.29 0.26
C ALA A 360 23.77 -2.76 -0.80
N LEU A 361 24.96 -3.37 -0.90
CA LEU A 361 26.04 -2.91 -1.77
C LEU A 361 26.02 -3.56 -3.16
N LEU A 362 25.58 -4.80 -3.25
CA LEU A 362 25.69 -5.63 -4.46
C LEU A 362 24.37 -5.82 -5.21
N ILE A 363 23.22 -5.66 -4.53
CA ILE A 363 21.92 -5.79 -5.16
C ILE A 363 21.46 -4.41 -5.64
N THR A 364 21.54 -4.17 -6.95
CA THR A 364 21.28 -2.86 -7.56
C THR A 364 19.90 -2.29 -7.20
N ASN A 365 18.87 -3.13 -7.14
CA ASN A 365 17.50 -2.74 -6.82
C ASN A 365 17.13 -2.97 -5.34
N GLN A 366 18.08 -3.40 -4.50
CA GLN A 366 17.90 -3.65 -3.05
C GLN A 366 16.50 -4.22 -2.70
N CYS A 367 15.63 -3.42 -2.07
CA CYS A 367 14.29 -3.86 -1.66
C CYS A 367 13.50 -4.49 -2.79
N ALA A 368 13.38 -3.80 -3.92
CA ALA A 368 12.62 -4.28 -5.07
C ALA A 368 13.24 -5.52 -5.71
N GLY A 369 14.57 -5.66 -5.69
CA GLY A 369 15.26 -6.84 -6.19
C GLY A 369 14.81 -8.12 -5.51
N CYS A 370 14.50 -8.07 -4.21
CA CYS A 370 14.05 -9.22 -3.43
C CYS A 370 12.53 -9.31 -3.32
N HIS A 371 11.86 -8.18 -3.06
CA HIS A 371 10.44 -8.13 -2.71
C HIS A 371 9.50 -7.94 -3.90
N MET A 372 10.02 -7.65 -5.09
CA MET A 372 9.23 -7.46 -6.31
C MET A 372 9.75 -8.35 -7.44
N GLN A 373 9.88 -9.63 -7.16
CA GLN A 373 10.31 -10.63 -8.17
C GLN A 373 9.22 -10.80 -9.22
N THR A 374 9.62 -10.92 -10.47
CA THR A 374 8.70 -11.07 -11.59
C THR A 374 8.95 -12.37 -12.34
N SER A 375 7.89 -12.98 -12.87
CA SER A 375 7.98 -14.06 -13.84
C SER A 375 6.93 -13.91 -14.93
N PRO A 376 7.26 -14.23 -16.20
CA PRO A 376 6.29 -14.14 -17.29
C PRO A 376 5.20 -15.20 -17.14
N PHE A 377 4.05 -14.95 -17.76
CA PHE A 377 2.99 -15.93 -17.93
C PHE A 377 3.50 -17.15 -18.71
N GLN A 378 3.26 -18.35 -18.18
CA GLN A 378 3.74 -19.59 -18.77
C GLN A 378 2.62 -20.50 -19.28
N GLY A 379 1.36 -20.11 -19.09
CA GLY A 379 0.18 -20.87 -19.56
C GLY A 379 -0.92 -20.98 -18.51
N PRO A 380 -2.01 -21.68 -18.84
CA PRO A 380 -3.11 -21.91 -17.91
C PRO A 380 -2.62 -22.57 -16.60
N GLY A 381 -2.98 -21.98 -15.46
CA GLY A 381 -2.55 -22.46 -14.14
C GLY A 381 -1.15 -21.98 -13.70
N GLN A 382 -0.44 -21.23 -14.55
CA GLN A 382 0.84 -20.59 -14.24
C GLN A 382 0.77 -19.10 -14.61
N PRO A 383 0.06 -18.29 -13.81
CA PRO A 383 -0.06 -16.86 -14.08
C PRO A 383 1.32 -16.18 -14.03
N ALA A 384 1.41 -15.02 -14.65
CA ALA A 384 2.55 -14.13 -14.44
C ALA A 384 2.67 -13.76 -12.95
N VAL A 385 3.86 -13.35 -12.56
CA VAL A 385 4.11 -12.71 -11.26
C VAL A 385 4.66 -11.33 -11.53
N THR A 386 4.06 -10.31 -10.93
CA THR A 386 4.47 -8.90 -11.11
C THR A 386 5.13 -8.31 -9.87
N GLY A 387 5.19 -9.09 -8.78
CA GLY A 387 5.88 -8.76 -7.54
C GLY A 387 5.11 -7.80 -6.61
N HIS A 388 3.83 -7.56 -6.86
CA HIS A 388 3.03 -6.61 -6.07
C HIS A 388 2.39 -7.23 -4.82
N THR A 389 2.69 -8.50 -4.51
CA THR A 389 2.51 -9.06 -3.16
C THR A 389 3.51 -8.49 -2.16
N PHE A 390 4.64 -7.95 -2.65
CA PHE A 390 5.78 -7.45 -1.86
C PHE A 390 6.41 -8.52 -0.95
N THR A 391 6.21 -9.79 -1.27
CA THR A 391 6.78 -10.94 -0.56
C THR A 391 7.95 -11.54 -1.33
N VAL A 392 8.82 -12.27 -0.63
CA VAL A 392 9.89 -13.03 -1.27
C VAL A 392 9.37 -14.43 -1.55
N ASP A 393 8.88 -14.64 -2.77
CA ASP A 393 8.22 -15.90 -3.16
C ASP A 393 9.20 -16.97 -3.65
N SER A 394 10.43 -16.57 -4.00
CA SER A 394 11.47 -17.46 -4.51
C SER A 394 12.85 -17.02 -4.07
N TYR A 395 13.71 -18.00 -3.82
CA TYR A 395 15.14 -17.77 -3.56
C TYR A 395 16.03 -17.88 -4.82
N ASN A 396 15.43 -17.96 -6.01
CA ASN A 396 16.19 -18.05 -7.28
C ASN A 396 17.13 -16.85 -7.49
N LEU A 397 16.69 -15.68 -7.05
CA LEU A 397 17.49 -14.45 -7.04
C LEU A 397 18.79 -14.58 -6.22
N CYS A 398 18.81 -15.42 -5.21
CA CYS A 398 19.97 -15.60 -4.33
C CYS A 398 21.03 -16.55 -4.93
N LEU A 399 20.63 -17.41 -5.88
CA LEU A 399 21.48 -18.45 -6.47
C LEU A 399 22.80 -17.95 -7.10
N PRO A 400 22.88 -16.75 -7.71
CA PRO A 400 24.16 -16.26 -8.23
C PRO A 400 25.26 -16.10 -7.18
N CYS A 401 24.90 -15.93 -5.90
CA CYS A 401 25.82 -15.74 -4.80
C CYS A 401 25.77 -16.88 -3.77
N HIS A 402 24.64 -17.57 -3.65
CA HIS A 402 24.41 -18.62 -2.65
C HIS A 402 23.99 -19.93 -3.30
N SER A 403 24.75 -21.00 -3.08
CA SER A 403 24.48 -22.33 -3.69
C SER A 403 23.17 -22.97 -3.17
N GLU A 404 22.84 -22.76 -1.90
CA GLU A 404 21.67 -23.33 -1.23
C GLU A 404 20.93 -22.26 -0.41
N PRO A 405 20.28 -21.29 -1.07
CA PRO A 405 19.74 -20.14 -0.37
C PRO A 405 18.57 -20.48 0.57
N GLY A 406 17.74 -21.47 0.26
CA GLY A 406 16.62 -21.87 1.13
C GLY A 406 17.08 -22.35 2.51
N PRO A 407 17.93 -23.38 2.60
CA PRO A 407 18.53 -23.82 3.86
C PRO A 407 19.32 -22.71 4.58
N LEU A 408 20.04 -21.87 3.85
CA LEU A 408 20.78 -20.75 4.42
C LEU A 408 19.84 -19.73 5.10
N VAL A 409 18.75 -19.33 4.45
CA VAL A 409 17.76 -18.42 5.02
C VAL A 409 17.15 -19.01 6.30
N GLN A 410 16.75 -20.29 6.26
CA GLN A 410 16.20 -20.97 7.44
C GLN A 410 17.20 -21.03 8.59
N PHE A 411 18.46 -21.31 8.29
CA PHE A 411 19.52 -21.34 9.29
C PHE A 411 19.73 -19.96 9.95
N VAL A 412 19.86 -18.91 9.14
CA VAL A 412 20.08 -17.53 9.63
C VAL A 412 18.88 -17.07 10.46
N GLN A 413 17.67 -17.24 9.95
CA GLN A 413 16.45 -16.86 10.65
C GLN A 413 16.27 -17.62 11.96
N GLY A 414 16.57 -18.93 11.95
CA GLY A 414 16.53 -19.76 13.16
C GLY A 414 17.54 -19.30 14.20
N ALA A 415 18.79 -19.04 13.81
CA ALA A 415 19.83 -18.57 14.72
C ALA A 415 19.48 -17.22 15.37
N ILE A 416 19.07 -16.24 14.58
CA ILE A 416 18.67 -14.91 15.07
C ILE A 416 17.41 -14.99 15.95
N SER A 417 16.40 -15.79 15.57
CA SER A 417 15.20 -15.98 16.37
C SER A 417 15.53 -16.60 17.74
N ASN A 418 16.40 -17.60 17.78
CA ASN A 418 16.86 -18.21 19.02
C ASN A 418 17.62 -17.21 19.89
N GLN A 419 18.49 -16.40 19.30
CA GLN A 419 19.23 -15.37 20.05
C GLN A 419 18.30 -14.31 20.64
N ILE A 420 17.29 -13.86 19.88
CA ILE A 420 16.24 -12.95 20.38
C ILE A 420 15.52 -13.56 21.59
N GLN A 421 15.12 -14.83 21.52
CA GLN A 421 14.45 -15.50 22.62
C GLN A 421 15.36 -15.64 23.85
N THR A 422 16.62 -15.98 23.66
CA THR A 422 17.61 -16.06 24.73
C THR A 422 17.78 -14.70 25.42
N LEU A 423 17.97 -13.63 24.66
CA LEU A 423 18.13 -12.29 25.24
C LEU A 423 16.87 -11.82 25.97
N LYS A 424 15.70 -12.14 25.45
CA LYS A 424 14.44 -11.88 26.15
C LYS A 424 14.39 -12.59 27.51
N GLN A 425 14.80 -13.86 27.56
CA GLN A 425 14.87 -14.63 28.82
C GLN A 425 15.91 -14.03 29.78
N GLU A 426 17.03 -13.54 29.28
CA GLU A 426 18.04 -12.88 30.11
C GLU A 426 17.56 -11.54 30.66
N LEU A 427 16.80 -10.76 29.91
CA LEU A 427 16.12 -9.56 30.41
C LEU A 427 15.10 -9.91 31.50
N ASP A 428 14.33 -10.99 31.33
CA ASP A 428 13.39 -11.48 32.34
C ASP A 428 14.13 -11.94 33.62
N ARG A 429 15.29 -12.59 33.45
CA ARG A 429 16.17 -13.00 34.57
C ARG A 429 16.73 -11.79 35.28
N TRP A 430 17.19 -10.76 34.56
CA TRP A 430 17.62 -9.51 35.17
C TRP A 430 16.49 -8.89 35.99
N ALA A 431 15.30 -8.77 35.45
CA ALA A 431 14.14 -8.20 36.15
C ALA A 431 13.87 -8.89 37.50
N SER A 432 14.07 -10.21 37.57
CA SER A 432 13.86 -11.01 38.79
C SER A 432 15.10 -11.14 39.67
N SER A 433 16.24 -10.58 39.30
CA SER A 433 17.49 -10.64 40.05
C SER A 433 17.53 -9.60 41.16
N THR A 434 18.47 -9.79 42.12
CA THR A 434 18.76 -8.81 43.16
C THR A 434 19.38 -7.52 42.66
N ASN A 435 19.87 -7.49 41.39
CA ASN A 435 20.48 -6.33 40.75
C ASN A 435 19.42 -5.39 40.14
N ALA A 436 18.21 -5.88 39.92
CA ALA A 436 17.10 -5.03 39.50
C ALA A 436 16.45 -4.34 40.73
N PRO A 437 15.96 -3.11 40.55
CA PRO A 437 15.23 -2.42 41.61
C PRO A 437 14.01 -3.24 42.04
N ALA A 438 13.97 -3.63 43.34
CA ALA A 438 12.90 -4.48 43.90
C ALA A 438 11.50 -3.87 43.68
N SER A 439 11.38 -2.54 43.66
CA SER A 439 10.13 -1.83 43.39
C SER A 439 9.61 -2.09 41.98
N LEU A 440 10.50 -2.19 40.97
CA LEU A 440 10.11 -2.50 39.59
C LEU A 440 9.60 -3.94 39.47
N TYR A 441 10.30 -4.89 40.05
CA TYR A 441 9.85 -6.28 40.02
C TYR A 441 8.52 -6.48 40.75
N ALA A 442 8.35 -5.87 41.93
CA ALA A 442 7.10 -5.96 42.69
C ALA A 442 5.88 -5.47 41.90
N LYS A 443 6.06 -4.48 41.03
CA LYS A 443 4.97 -3.87 40.25
C LYS A 443 4.80 -4.49 38.86
N TYR A 444 5.91 -4.83 38.18
CA TYR A 444 5.92 -5.21 36.77
C TYR A 444 6.37 -6.66 36.53
N ASN A 445 6.85 -7.38 37.55
CA ASN A 445 7.43 -8.72 37.41
C ASN A 445 8.52 -8.76 36.34
N THR A 446 8.51 -9.77 35.50
CA THR A 446 9.48 -9.92 34.37
C THR A 446 9.43 -8.80 33.35
N ARG A 447 8.41 -7.92 33.37
CA ARG A 447 8.33 -6.75 32.50
C ARG A 447 9.06 -5.50 33.03
N ALA A 448 9.80 -5.61 34.12
CA ALA A 448 10.53 -4.48 34.72
C ALA A 448 11.56 -3.83 33.77
N TRP A 449 11.97 -4.51 32.71
CA TRP A 449 12.86 -3.99 31.65
C TRP A 449 12.12 -3.30 30.49
N GLU A 450 10.79 -3.45 30.39
CA GLU A 450 10.01 -3.07 29.21
C GLU A 450 9.79 -1.56 29.10
N TYR A 451 9.37 -1.10 27.93
CA TYR A 451 8.91 0.27 27.70
C TYR A 451 7.59 0.54 28.42
N THR A 452 7.27 1.83 28.62
CA THR A 452 5.99 2.22 29.22
C THR A 452 4.81 1.66 28.43
N MET A 453 4.84 1.79 27.09
CA MET A 453 3.99 1.05 26.17
C MET A 453 4.75 -0.22 25.75
N PRO A 454 4.29 -1.40 26.11
CA PRO A 454 5.04 -2.63 25.84
C PRO A 454 5.07 -2.97 24.36
N GLY A 455 6.18 -3.57 23.94
CA GLY A 455 6.26 -4.16 22.61
C GLY A 455 5.77 -5.60 22.56
N GLN A 456 5.92 -6.23 21.40
CA GLN A 456 5.45 -7.60 21.18
C GLN A 456 6.31 -8.70 21.82
N LEU A 457 7.49 -8.38 22.34
CA LEU A 457 8.34 -9.35 23.02
C LEU A 457 7.86 -9.65 24.43
N SER A 458 7.17 -8.73 25.07
CA SER A 458 6.54 -8.96 26.37
C SER A 458 5.04 -9.14 26.22
N SER A 459 4.46 -9.90 27.12
CA SER A 459 3.01 -10.14 27.17
C SER A 459 2.42 -9.64 28.50
N GLY A 460 1.21 -9.12 28.45
CA GLY A 460 0.40 -8.98 29.63
C GLY A 460 0.47 -7.65 30.38
N GLY A 461 0.56 -6.53 29.71
CA GLY A 461 0.33 -5.23 30.32
C GLY A 461 1.50 -4.25 30.24
N PRO A 462 1.35 -3.03 30.75
CA PRO A 462 2.35 -1.97 30.64
C PRO A 462 3.66 -2.31 31.34
N GLY A 463 4.75 -1.72 30.88
CA GLY A 463 6.01 -1.67 31.59
C GLY A 463 6.06 -0.50 32.61
N PRO A 464 7.25 -0.20 33.16
CA PRO A 464 7.44 0.90 34.09
C PRO A 464 6.96 2.24 33.52
N ASP A 465 6.35 3.06 34.35
CA ASP A 465 5.89 4.38 33.93
C ASP A 465 7.06 5.33 33.64
N ALA A 466 6.75 6.52 33.10
CA ALA A 466 7.77 7.47 32.64
C ALA A 466 8.77 7.86 33.75
N THR A 467 8.37 7.89 35.00
CA THR A 467 9.25 8.21 36.14
C THR A 467 10.09 7.01 36.55
N GLU A 468 9.54 5.83 36.51
CA GLU A 468 10.18 4.56 36.84
C GLU A 468 11.16 4.08 35.76
N GLN A 469 11.01 4.50 34.52
CA GLN A 469 11.95 4.21 33.45
C GLN A 469 13.39 4.66 33.78
N ALA A 470 13.54 5.72 34.56
CA ALA A 470 14.84 6.20 35.02
C ALA A 470 15.54 5.25 35.99
N LEU A 471 14.81 4.29 36.59
CA LEU A 471 15.36 3.26 37.47
C LEU A 471 15.97 2.09 36.72
N ILE A 472 15.69 1.96 35.43
CA ILE A 472 16.23 0.90 34.57
C ILE A 472 17.65 1.28 34.16
N PRO A 473 18.67 0.45 34.42
CA PRO A 473 20.05 0.73 34.00
C PRO A 473 20.17 1.02 32.50
N VAL A 474 21.06 1.92 32.15
CA VAL A 474 21.31 2.34 30.75
C VAL A 474 21.65 1.13 29.87
N ASN A 475 22.42 0.18 30.38
CA ASN A 475 22.77 -1.03 29.63
C ASN A 475 21.51 -1.84 29.28
N ILE A 476 20.56 -1.99 30.19
CA ILE A 476 19.28 -2.68 29.93
C ILE A 476 18.43 -1.91 28.91
N GLN A 477 18.40 -0.58 29.02
CA GLN A 477 17.69 0.26 28.05
C GLN A 477 18.27 0.14 26.62
N LYS A 478 19.59 0.12 26.47
CA LYS A 478 20.29 -0.09 25.21
C LYS A 478 20.09 -1.51 24.68
N ALA A 479 20.17 -2.51 25.56
CA ALA A 479 19.97 -3.91 25.18
C ALA A 479 18.56 -4.17 24.63
N ARG A 480 17.51 -3.69 25.33
CA ARG A 480 16.13 -3.82 24.82
C ARG A 480 15.91 -3.08 23.50
N PHE A 481 16.57 -1.93 23.31
CA PHE A 481 16.49 -1.16 22.07
C PHE A 481 17.02 -1.96 20.88
N ASN A 482 18.23 -2.51 20.98
CA ASN A 482 18.82 -3.36 19.96
C ASN A 482 17.97 -4.60 19.67
N LEU A 483 17.50 -5.24 20.75
CA LEU A 483 16.65 -6.43 20.65
C LEU A 483 15.36 -6.16 19.86
N TYR A 484 14.67 -5.05 20.18
CA TYR A 484 13.45 -4.67 19.46
C TYR A 484 13.71 -4.23 18.01
N LEU A 485 14.84 -3.58 17.72
CA LEU A 485 15.19 -3.23 16.33
C LEU A 485 15.30 -4.48 15.46
N ILE A 486 16.02 -5.51 15.92
CA ILE A 486 16.18 -6.75 15.15
C ILE A 486 14.87 -7.54 15.09
N PHE A 487 14.10 -7.56 16.17
CA PHE A 487 12.80 -8.21 16.17
C PHE A 487 11.80 -7.54 15.21
N TYR A 488 11.79 -6.21 15.13
CA TYR A 488 10.88 -5.45 14.28
C TYR A 488 11.36 -5.26 12.83
N ASP A 489 12.61 -5.56 12.54
CA ASP A 489 13.10 -5.72 11.17
C ASP A 489 12.38 -6.85 10.43
N ARG A 490 11.96 -7.89 11.13
CA ARG A 490 11.21 -9.05 10.62
C ARG A 490 11.96 -9.92 9.62
N SER A 491 13.14 -9.56 9.17
CA SER A 491 13.96 -10.42 8.30
C SER A 491 14.68 -11.52 9.07
N PHE A 492 14.83 -11.36 10.39
CA PHE A 492 15.60 -12.24 11.26
C PHE A 492 17.00 -12.49 10.70
N GLY A 493 17.70 -11.40 10.35
CA GLY A 493 19.08 -11.41 9.88
C GLY A 493 19.25 -11.49 8.36
N VAL A 494 18.22 -11.74 7.56
CA VAL A 494 18.36 -11.81 6.09
C VAL A 494 18.73 -10.44 5.49
N HIS A 495 18.24 -9.34 6.03
CA HIS A 495 18.65 -8.00 5.58
C HIS A 495 20.14 -7.74 5.85
N ASN A 496 20.61 -8.06 7.06
CA ASN A 496 22.00 -7.86 7.46
C ASN A 496 22.38 -8.79 8.62
N GLY A 497 22.73 -10.02 8.33
CA GLY A 497 23.03 -11.06 9.32
C GLY A 497 24.19 -10.68 10.25
N PRO A 498 25.36 -10.29 9.73
CA PRO A 498 26.51 -9.92 10.56
C PRO A 498 26.19 -8.75 11.51
N TYR A 499 25.49 -7.73 11.03
CA TYR A 499 25.11 -6.60 11.84
C TYR A 499 24.05 -6.95 12.90
N SER A 500 23.08 -7.80 12.54
CA SER A 500 22.09 -8.30 13.49
C SER A 500 22.75 -9.04 14.65
N VAL A 501 23.72 -9.92 14.35
CA VAL A 501 24.52 -10.61 15.38
C VAL A 501 25.29 -9.60 16.24
N THR A 502 25.96 -8.62 15.62
CA THR A 502 26.70 -7.60 16.35
C THR A 502 25.82 -6.84 17.35
N LEU A 503 24.61 -6.44 16.96
CA LEU A 503 23.69 -5.74 17.85
C LEU A 503 23.17 -6.62 18.98
N LEU A 504 22.87 -7.89 18.69
CA LEU A 504 22.38 -8.83 19.69
C LEU A 504 23.48 -9.26 20.66
N ASP A 505 24.71 -9.49 20.18
CA ASP A 505 25.87 -9.78 21.03
C ASP A 505 26.21 -8.61 21.95
N GLN A 506 26.10 -7.39 21.45
CA GLN A 506 26.28 -6.19 22.27
C GLN A 506 25.17 -6.08 23.34
N ALA A 507 23.93 -6.41 23.00
CA ALA A 507 22.83 -6.48 23.96
C ALA A 507 23.11 -7.54 25.05
N ALA A 508 23.59 -8.73 24.66
CA ALA A 508 23.97 -9.79 25.59
C ALA A 508 25.04 -9.30 26.59
N GLN A 509 26.09 -8.66 26.09
CA GLN A 509 27.16 -8.11 26.95
C GLN A 509 26.63 -7.12 27.97
N TRP A 510 25.74 -6.23 27.58
CA TRP A 510 25.14 -5.25 28.48
C TRP A 510 24.26 -5.91 29.55
N ILE A 511 23.44 -6.90 29.16
CA ILE A 511 22.59 -7.63 30.09
C ILE A 511 23.47 -8.41 31.11
N GLN A 512 24.52 -9.08 30.64
CA GLN A 512 25.43 -9.81 31.54
C GLN A 512 26.16 -8.89 32.51
N ALA A 513 26.57 -7.69 32.07
CA ALA A 513 27.17 -6.68 32.97
C ALA A 513 26.23 -6.27 34.10
N GLU A 514 24.92 -6.20 33.86
CA GLU A 514 23.91 -5.89 34.89
C GLU A 514 23.50 -7.10 35.73
N LEU A 515 23.65 -8.32 35.22
CA LEU A 515 23.39 -9.53 35.97
C LEU A 515 24.53 -9.84 36.97
N GLY A 516 25.74 -9.34 36.70
CA GLY A 516 26.93 -9.65 37.47
C GLY A 516 27.49 -11.06 37.22
N PRO A 517 28.65 -11.38 37.82
CA PRO A 517 29.28 -12.68 37.66
C PRO A 517 28.51 -13.83 38.29
#